data_dde3e5bee187144bf1bbfa515a88e01e
#
_entry.id   dde3e5bee187144bf1bbfa515a88e01e
#
_cell.length_a   1.000
_cell.length_b   1.000
_cell.length_c   1.000
_cell.angle_alpha   90.00
_cell.angle_beta   90.00
_cell.angle_gamma   90.00
#
_symmetry.space_group_name_H-M   'P 1'
#
loop_
_entity.id
_entity.type
_entity.pdbx_description
1 polymer ?
#
loop_
_entity_poly.entity_id
_entity_poly.type
_entity_poly.pdbx_seq_one_letter_code
_entity_poly.pdbx_strand_id
1 'polypeptide(L)'
;MKQHRLKTWLPMLVVSILLLVVVIAASPSLGDRSGQENLTMLQRSVQRAAVQCYALEGSYPSNLLYLQEHYGISYDEDSFYIAYQYVASNLMPDIIVLPKG
;
A
#
# COMPACT_ATOMS: atom_id res chain seq x y z
N MET A 1 9.47 4.27 -46.92
CA MET A 1 9.87 4.92 -45.67
C MET A 1 8.78 5.02 -44.63
N LYS A 2 7.58 5.39 -45.03
CA LYS A 2 6.45 5.43 -44.11
C LYS A 2 6.08 4.05 -43.54
N GLN A 3 6.27 3.00 -44.33
CA GLN A 3 5.99 1.64 -43.87
C GLN A 3 6.99 1.14 -42.84
N HIS A 4 8.25 1.60 -42.91
CA HIS A 4 9.25 1.24 -41.91
C HIS A 4 8.96 1.88 -40.55
N ARG A 5 8.47 3.11 -40.56
CA ARG A 5 8.09 3.79 -39.32
C ARG A 5 6.89 3.14 -38.66
N LEU A 6 5.92 2.72 -39.45
CA LEU A 6 4.75 2.01 -38.96
C LEU A 6 5.12 0.65 -38.39
N LYS A 7 6.05 -0.07 -39.03
CA LYS A 7 6.49 -1.37 -38.54
C LYS A 7 7.28 -1.24 -37.24
N THR A 8 8.01 -0.15 -37.05
CA THR A 8 8.77 0.07 -35.81
C THR A 8 7.86 0.56 -34.69
N TRP A 9 6.80 1.24 -35.04
CA TRP A 9 5.86 1.76 -34.05
C TRP A 9 4.87 0.73 -33.57
N LEU A 10 4.45 -0.17 -34.43
CA LEU A 10 3.45 -1.18 -34.14
C LEU A 10 3.87 -2.09 -32.96
N PRO A 11 5.08 -2.67 -32.93
CA PRO A 11 5.47 -3.50 -31.80
C PRO A 11 5.57 -2.71 -30.50
N MET A 12 5.98 -1.46 -30.55
CA MET A 12 6.03 -0.63 -29.35
C MET A 12 4.65 -0.34 -28.78
N LEU A 13 3.69 -0.07 -29.67
CA LEU A 13 2.30 0.15 -29.27
C LEU A 13 1.69 -1.11 -28.66
N VAL A 14 1.96 -2.26 -29.25
CA VAL A 14 1.45 -3.54 -28.76
C VAL A 14 2.01 -3.84 -27.38
N VAL A 15 3.30 -3.64 -27.19
CA VAL A 15 3.93 -3.85 -25.89
C VAL A 15 3.36 -2.90 -24.83
N SER A 16 3.15 -1.64 -25.21
CA SER A 16 2.58 -0.64 -24.32
C SER A 16 1.16 -1.01 -23.88
N ILE A 17 0.33 -1.42 -24.84
CA ILE A 17 -1.04 -1.85 -24.55
C ILE A 17 -1.04 -3.11 -23.70
N LEU A 18 -0.14 -4.03 -23.96
CA LEU A 18 -0.03 -5.28 -23.22
C LEU A 18 0.36 -5.02 -21.77
N LEU A 19 1.30 -4.11 -21.54
CA LEU A 19 1.68 -3.70 -20.20
C LEU A 19 0.52 -3.05 -19.45
N LEU A 20 -0.24 -2.22 -20.15
CA LEU A 20 -1.39 -1.55 -19.56
C LEU A 20 -2.47 -2.55 -19.15
N VAL A 21 -2.73 -3.53 -20.00
CA VAL A 21 -3.69 -4.60 -19.72
C VAL A 21 -3.24 -5.42 -18.52
N VAL A 22 -1.95 -5.75 -18.44
CA VAL A 22 -1.41 -6.51 -17.32
C VAL A 22 -1.57 -5.72 -16.02
N VAL A 23 -1.30 -4.43 -16.03
CA VAL A 23 -1.46 -3.58 -14.85
C VAL A 23 -2.92 -3.54 -14.42
N ILE A 24 -3.84 -3.36 -15.35
CA ILE A 24 -5.27 -3.33 -15.04
C ILE A 24 -5.76 -4.69 -14.52
N ALA A 25 -5.30 -5.77 -15.14
CA ALA A 25 -5.69 -7.13 -14.73
C ALA A 25 -5.10 -7.52 -13.39
N ALA A 26 -3.91 -7.02 -13.08
CA ALA A 26 -3.26 -7.28 -11.79
C ALA A 26 -3.79 -6.37 -10.69
N SER A 27 -4.48 -5.30 -11.02
CA SER A 27 -5.08 -4.42 -10.03
C SER A 27 -6.23 -5.13 -9.32
N PRO A 28 -6.29 -5.08 -8.00
CA PRO A 28 -7.42 -5.66 -7.29
C PRO A 28 -8.70 -4.93 -7.67
N SER A 29 -9.73 -5.71 -7.96
CA SER A 29 -11.01 -5.12 -8.30
C SER A 29 -11.62 -4.50 -7.06
N LEU A 30 -11.99 -3.24 -7.18
CA LEU A 30 -12.59 -2.50 -6.09
C LEU A 30 -14.03 -2.93 -5.91
N GLY A 31 -14.42 -3.21 -4.68
CA GLY A 31 -15.81 -3.37 -4.31
C GLY A 31 -16.30 -4.79 -4.10
N ASP A 32 -15.71 -5.77 -4.72
CA ASP A 32 -16.15 -7.16 -4.59
C ASP A 32 -15.44 -7.92 -3.50
N ARG A 33 -14.51 -7.28 -2.86
CA ARG A 33 -13.71 -7.95 -1.88
C ARG A 33 -14.05 -7.44 -0.51
N SER A 34 -14.50 -8.35 0.27
CA SER A 34 -14.93 -8.10 1.63
C SER A 34 -13.84 -7.47 2.47
N GLY A 35 -14.20 -7.12 3.70
CA GLY A 35 -13.34 -6.43 4.63
C GLY A 35 -11.96 -7.05 4.88
N GLN A 36 -11.75 -8.31 4.52
CA GLN A 36 -10.45 -8.94 4.72
C GLN A 36 -9.34 -8.32 3.88
N GLU A 37 -9.66 -7.93 2.65
CA GLU A 37 -8.68 -7.30 1.80
C GLU A 37 -8.36 -5.88 2.24
N ASN A 38 -9.39 -5.15 2.65
CA ASN A 38 -9.21 -3.83 3.23
C ASN A 38 -8.38 -3.88 4.50
N LEU A 39 -8.61 -4.91 5.31
CA LEU A 39 -7.87 -5.13 6.54
C LEU A 39 -6.39 -5.41 6.26
N THR A 40 -6.10 -6.25 5.28
CA THR A 40 -4.72 -6.56 4.88
C THR A 40 -4.02 -5.33 4.32
N MET A 41 -4.71 -4.55 3.50
CA MET A 41 -4.16 -3.32 2.93
C MET A 41 -3.86 -2.30 4.02
N LEU A 42 -4.75 -2.16 4.98
CA LEU A 42 -4.54 -1.24 6.09
C LEU A 42 -3.35 -1.67 6.93
N GLN A 43 -3.23 -2.95 7.23
CA GLN A 43 -2.10 -3.48 8.00
C GLN A 43 -0.78 -3.23 7.27
N ARG A 44 -0.76 -3.47 5.96
CA ARG A 44 0.43 -3.21 5.15
C ARG A 44 0.77 -1.72 5.11
N SER A 45 -0.23 -0.87 5.03
CA SER A 45 -0.03 0.59 5.01
C SER A 45 0.60 1.07 6.30
N VAL A 46 0.11 0.59 7.43
CA VAL A 46 0.66 0.96 8.74
C VAL A 46 2.08 0.45 8.89
N GLN A 47 2.33 -0.80 8.50
CA GLN A 47 3.67 -1.37 8.56
C GLN A 47 4.65 -0.61 7.67
N ARG A 48 4.23 -0.25 6.47
CA ARG A 48 5.06 0.52 5.54
C ARG A 48 5.37 1.89 6.11
N ALA A 49 4.40 2.53 6.71
CA ALA A 49 4.61 3.84 7.33
C ALA A 49 5.59 3.74 8.50
N ALA A 50 5.51 2.69 9.29
CA ALA A 50 6.45 2.46 10.39
C ALA A 50 7.88 2.28 9.88
N VAL A 51 8.06 1.51 8.82
CA VAL A 51 9.38 1.31 8.19
C VAL A 51 9.89 2.61 7.61
N GLN A 52 9.03 3.39 6.98
CA GLN A 52 9.41 4.69 6.43
C GLN A 52 9.85 5.64 7.54
N CYS A 53 9.17 5.64 8.65
CA CYS A 53 9.55 6.43 9.81
C CYS A 53 10.95 6.04 10.29
N TYR A 54 11.24 4.76 10.40
CA TYR A 54 12.56 4.27 10.78
C TYR A 54 13.63 4.71 9.78
N ALA A 55 13.32 4.62 8.49
CA ALA A 55 14.27 4.99 7.45
C ALA A 55 14.59 6.49 7.46
N LEU A 56 13.60 7.33 7.78
CA LEU A 56 13.76 8.78 7.76
C LEU A 56 14.23 9.35 9.08
N GLU A 57 13.83 8.76 10.21
CA GLU A 57 14.09 9.31 11.52
C GLU A 57 15.04 8.47 12.37
N GLY A 58 15.37 7.28 11.91
CA GLY A 58 16.29 6.39 12.63
C GLY A 58 15.65 5.63 13.78
N SER A 59 14.33 5.73 13.96
CA SER A 59 13.62 5.02 15.01
C SER A 59 12.19 4.75 14.57
N TYR A 60 11.61 3.69 15.12
CA TYR A 60 10.20 3.38 14.90
C TYR A 60 9.32 4.31 15.73
N PRO A 61 8.11 4.62 15.26
CA PRO A 61 7.21 5.51 16.00
C PRO A 61 6.70 4.85 17.27
N SER A 62 6.57 5.63 18.33
CA SER A 62 6.16 5.12 19.63
C SER A 62 4.66 4.88 19.75
N ASN A 63 3.86 5.45 18.84
CA ASN A 63 2.43 5.24 18.84
C ASN A 63 1.86 5.43 17.44
N LEU A 64 0.62 4.98 17.27
CA LEU A 64 -0.08 5.07 16.00
C LEU A 64 -0.41 6.52 15.63
N LEU A 65 -0.70 7.34 16.61
CA LEU A 65 -1.05 8.74 16.37
C LEU A 65 0.06 9.48 15.64
N TYR A 66 1.31 9.18 15.96
CA TYR A 66 2.46 9.77 15.28
C TYR A 66 2.43 9.45 13.79
N LEU A 67 2.11 8.21 13.44
CA LEU A 67 1.99 7.81 12.04
C LEU A 67 0.83 8.51 11.34
N GLN A 68 -0.26 8.69 12.05
CA GLN A 68 -1.42 9.40 11.48
C GLN A 68 -1.09 10.86 11.19
N GLU A 69 -0.39 11.51 12.08
CA GLU A 69 -0.07 12.93 11.95
C GLU A 69 1.06 13.20 10.95
N HIS A 70 2.08 12.35 10.90
CA HIS A 70 3.30 12.63 10.15
C HIS A 70 3.43 11.83 8.85
N TYR A 71 2.74 10.70 8.76
CA TYR A 71 2.89 9.80 7.61
C TYR A 71 1.58 9.53 6.88
N GLY A 72 0.54 10.29 7.23
CA GLY A 72 -0.70 10.28 6.48
C GLY A 72 -1.53 9.00 6.59
N ILE A 73 -1.36 8.24 7.67
CA ILE A 73 -2.18 7.06 7.89
C ILE A 73 -3.60 7.49 8.26
N SER A 74 -4.56 7.02 7.47
CA SER A 74 -5.97 7.32 7.69
C SER A 74 -6.77 6.03 7.51
N TYR A 75 -7.70 5.78 8.41
CA TYR A 75 -8.53 4.60 8.34
C TYR A 75 -9.88 4.88 8.99
N ASP A 76 -10.85 4.04 8.68
CA ASP A 76 -12.19 4.14 9.23
C ASP A 76 -12.21 3.52 10.62
N GLU A 77 -12.23 4.36 11.64
CA GLU A 77 -12.21 3.93 13.03
C GLU A 77 -13.47 3.17 13.44
N ASP A 78 -14.56 3.35 12.71
CA ASP A 78 -15.80 2.61 12.96
C ASP A 78 -15.75 1.19 12.43
N SER A 79 -14.92 0.93 11.44
CA SER A 79 -14.82 -0.36 10.78
C SER A 79 -13.63 -1.18 11.24
N PHE A 80 -12.56 -0.55 11.70
CA PHE A 80 -11.32 -1.22 12.04
C PHE A 80 -10.75 -0.76 13.36
N TYR A 81 -10.09 -1.68 14.02
CA TYR A 81 -9.30 -1.39 15.21
C TYR A 81 -7.85 -1.76 14.96
N ILE A 82 -6.95 -0.84 15.23
CA ILE A 82 -5.52 -1.07 15.07
C ILE A 82 -4.88 -1.21 16.44
N ALA A 83 -4.35 -2.39 16.72
CA ALA A 83 -3.56 -2.65 17.92
C ALA A 83 -2.10 -2.35 17.58
N TYR A 84 -1.58 -1.27 18.14
CA TYR A 84 -0.22 -0.83 17.93
C TYR A 84 0.55 -1.00 19.23
N GLN A 85 1.56 -1.85 19.19
CA GLN A 85 2.36 -2.16 20.39
C GLN A 85 3.81 -1.81 20.13
N TYR A 86 4.26 -0.74 20.76
CA TYR A 86 5.64 -0.30 20.66
C TYR A 86 6.53 -1.19 21.53
N VAL A 87 7.62 -1.69 20.95
CA VAL A 87 8.55 -2.56 21.65
C VAL A 87 9.83 -1.78 21.99
N ALA A 88 10.46 -1.21 21.00
CA ALA A 88 11.67 -0.44 21.15
C ALA A 88 11.91 0.41 19.92
N SER A 89 12.77 1.42 20.03
CA SER A 89 13.03 2.34 18.91
C SER A 89 13.69 1.66 17.72
N ASN A 90 14.39 0.56 17.96
CA ASN A 90 15.10 -0.17 16.92
C ASN A 90 14.44 -1.51 16.56
N LEU A 91 13.26 -1.77 17.08
CA LEU A 91 12.52 -3.00 16.79
C LEU A 91 11.17 -2.67 16.18
N MET A 92 10.79 -3.43 15.18
CA MET A 92 9.51 -3.25 14.51
C MET A 92 8.37 -3.41 15.52
N PRO A 93 7.46 -2.42 15.63
CA PRO A 93 6.32 -2.55 16.52
C PRO A 93 5.35 -3.63 16.06
N ASP A 94 4.64 -4.22 17.01
CA ASP A 94 3.58 -5.17 16.69
C ASP A 94 2.34 -4.41 16.26
N ILE A 95 1.95 -4.64 15.01
CA ILE A 95 0.80 -3.96 14.41
C ILE A 95 -0.20 -5.03 13.98
N ILE A 96 -1.37 -4.99 14.57
CA ILE A 96 -2.46 -5.91 14.24
C ILE A 96 -3.69 -5.09 13.93
N VAL A 97 -4.30 -5.34 12.78
CA VAL A 97 -5.53 -4.70 12.38
C VAL A 97 -6.66 -5.70 12.51
N LEU A 98 -7.70 -5.32 13.23
CA LEU A 98 -8.86 -6.17 13.49
C LEU A 98 -10.12 -5.48 12.99
N PRO A 99 -11.06 -6.25 12.45
CA PRO A 99 -12.34 -5.67 12.07
C PRO A 99 -13.17 -5.38 13.31
N LYS A 100 -13.89 -4.28 13.28
CA LYS A 100 -14.87 -3.98 14.31
C LYS A 100 -16.21 -4.56 13.90
N GLY A 101 -16.60 -5.57 14.59
CA GLY A 101 -17.90 -6.14 14.55
C GLY A 101 -18.60 -6.23 13.22
#